data_651eb657cc9838bf4461e4908d6d1654
#
_entry.id   651eb657cc9838bf4461e4908d6d1654
#
_cell.length_a   1.000
_cell.length_b   1.000
_cell.length_c   1.000
_cell.angle_alpha   90.00
_cell.angle_beta   90.00
_cell.angle_gamma   90.00
#
_symmetry.space_group_name_H-M   'P 1'
#
loop_
_entity.id
_entity.type
_entity.pdbx_description
1 polymer ?
#
loop_
_entity_poly.entity_id
_entity_poly.type
_entity_poly.pdbx_seq_one_letter_code
_entity_poly.pdbx_strand_id
1 'polypeptide(L)'
;MSIMYHSFKRILSRWPAMLLAVLALPLTALRLFAQDAAGGEANLKVPDLSQVTFLNGIPGDKLLLGGLVICAIGLLFGVVIYSKLKSLPVHQSMLEVSELIYETCKTYLTTQGKFILLLEVFIGLVIVLYFGYLLSFAPMRVAIILAFSLLGIAGSYGVAWFGIRVNTFANSRTAFASLRGKPYPCYAIPLSAGMSIGMLLISIELLMMLCILLFVPGDYAGQCFIGFAIGESLGAAALRIAGGIFTKIADIGSDLMKIVFNVKEDDAR
;
A
#
# COMPACT_ATOMS: atom_id res chain seq x y z
N MET A 1 -38.32 32.66 -9.32
CA MET A 1 -36.94 33.22 -9.24
C MET A 1 -36.64 33.84 -7.87
N SER A 2 -37.56 34.52 -7.21
CA SER A 2 -37.39 35.14 -5.88
C SER A 2 -37.16 34.14 -4.72
N ILE A 3 -37.86 32.99 -4.70
CA ILE A 3 -37.77 31.99 -3.62
C ILE A 3 -36.41 31.32 -3.57
N MET A 4 -35.79 31.06 -4.73
CA MET A 4 -34.50 30.41 -4.85
C MET A 4 -33.34 31.36 -4.39
N TYR A 5 -33.49 32.64 -4.62
CA TYR A 5 -32.53 33.68 -4.18
C TYR A 5 -32.53 33.84 -2.65
N HIS A 6 -33.67 33.81 -2.00
CA HIS A 6 -33.80 33.86 -0.54
C HIS A 6 -33.27 32.62 0.17
N SER A 7 -33.42 31.43 -0.43
CA SER A 7 -32.87 30.18 0.11
C SER A 7 -31.34 30.17 0.00
N PHE A 8 -30.78 30.62 -1.12
CA PHE A 8 -29.35 30.72 -1.33
C PHE A 8 -28.67 31.70 -0.37
N LYS A 9 -29.29 32.85 -0.11
CA LYS A 9 -28.79 33.84 0.84
C LYS A 9 -28.81 33.32 2.31
N ARG A 10 -29.80 32.50 2.68
CA ARG A 10 -29.83 31.84 3.99
C ARG A 10 -28.76 30.76 4.15
N ILE A 11 -28.40 30.07 3.10
CA ILE A 11 -27.34 29.08 3.11
C ILE A 11 -25.98 29.79 3.26
N LEU A 12 -25.73 30.86 2.49
CA LEU A 12 -24.48 31.61 2.57
C LEU A 12 -24.29 32.28 3.94
N SER A 13 -25.36 32.77 4.59
CA SER A 13 -25.25 33.38 5.93
C SER A 13 -24.96 32.38 7.06
N ARG A 14 -25.17 31.07 6.84
CA ARG A 14 -24.87 30.00 7.79
C ARG A 14 -23.51 29.33 7.57
N TRP A 15 -22.84 29.63 6.48
CA TRP A 15 -21.51 29.08 6.19
C TRP A 15 -20.46 29.33 7.28
N PRO A 16 -20.33 30.53 7.86
CA PRO A 16 -19.36 30.73 8.94
C PRO A 16 -19.71 29.95 10.20
N ALA A 17 -20.99 29.76 10.51
CA ALA A 17 -21.42 28.94 11.63
C ALA A 17 -21.19 27.42 11.38
N MET A 18 -21.38 26.96 10.14
CA MET A 18 -21.06 25.59 9.72
C MET A 18 -19.55 25.34 9.72
N LEU A 19 -18.75 26.28 9.23
CA LEU A 19 -17.28 26.21 9.30
C LEU A 19 -16.79 26.19 10.75
N LEU A 20 -17.36 27.03 11.63
CA LEU A 20 -17.04 27.01 13.06
C LEU A 20 -17.48 25.69 13.72
N ALA A 21 -18.61 25.13 13.36
CA ALA A 21 -19.05 23.83 13.88
C ALA A 21 -18.15 22.66 13.38
N VAL A 22 -17.74 22.69 12.12
CA VAL A 22 -16.80 21.71 11.53
C VAL A 22 -15.41 21.82 12.13
N LEU A 23 -14.97 23.04 12.50
CA LEU A 23 -13.69 23.27 13.21
C LEU A 23 -13.77 22.98 14.71
N ALA A 24 -14.95 23.14 15.34
CA ALA A 24 -15.16 22.84 16.75
C ALA A 24 -15.37 21.33 17.03
N LEU A 25 -15.93 20.58 16.07
CA LEU A 25 -16.09 19.13 16.18
C LEU A 25 -14.79 18.38 16.45
N PRO A 26 -13.64 18.63 15.76
CA PRO A 26 -12.39 17.97 16.12
C PRO A 26 -11.83 18.43 17.47
N LEU A 27 -12.09 19.64 17.93
CA LEU A 27 -11.63 20.13 19.24
C LEU A 27 -12.38 19.49 20.41
N THR A 28 -13.67 19.20 20.26
CA THR A 28 -14.45 18.47 21.26
C THR A 28 -14.18 16.96 21.20
N ALA A 29 -13.99 16.41 20.01
CA ALA A 29 -13.55 15.02 19.81
C ALA A 29 -12.14 14.79 20.39
N LEU A 30 -11.20 15.72 20.22
CA LEU A 30 -9.87 15.65 20.81
C LEU A 30 -9.92 15.58 22.36
N ARG A 31 -10.87 16.23 23.01
CA ARG A 31 -11.03 16.12 24.48
C ARG A 31 -11.65 14.79 24.92
N LEU A 32 -12.54 14.20 24.13
CA LEU A 32 -13.12 12.87 24.38
C LEU A 32 -12.08 11.76 24.13
N PHE A 33 -11.29 11.88 23.07
CA PHE A 33 -10.18 10.94 22.78
C PHE A 33 -8.99 11.09 23.74
N ALA A 34 -8.76 12.25 24.31
CA ALA A 34 -7.71 12.46 25.31
C ALA A 34 -8.01 11.75 26.65
N GLN A 35 -9.27 11.42 26.93
CA GLN A 35 -9.67 10.70 28.14
C GLN A 35 -9.50 9.19 28.00
N ASP A 36 -9.56 8.65 26.75
CA ASP A 36 -9.24 7.26 26.43
C ASP A 36 -7.73 7.03 26.15
N ALA A 37 -6.92 8.09 26.12
CA ALA A 37 -5.51 8.05 25.75
C ALA A 37 -4.60 7.32 26.75
N ALA A 38 -5.13 6.87 27.87
CA ALA A 38 -4.38 6.01 28.80
C ALA A 38 -4.16 4.58 28.28
N GLY A 39 -4.85 4.16 27.20
CA GLY A 39 -4.80 2.83 26.62
C GLY A 39 -4.59 2.76 25.09
N GLY A 40 -4.17 3.87 24.44
CA GLY A 40 -3.93 3.87 22.98
C GLY A 40 -2.79 2.93 22.55
N GLU A 41 -2.78 2.52 21.29
CA GLU A 41 -1.79 1.62 20.68
C GLU A 41 -0.34 2.07 20.90
N ALA A 42 -0.10 3.39 21.09
CA ALA A 42 1.22 3.95 21.42
C ALA A 42 1.78 3.47 22.76
N ASN A 43 0.92 3.06 23.67
CA ASN A 43 1.28 2.55 25.01
C ASN A 43 1.11 1.02 25.10
N LEU A 44 0.90 0.36 23.98
CA LEU A 44 0.80 -1.11 23.90
C LEU A 44 2.08 -1.73 24.44
N LYS A 45 1.95 -2.52 25.49
CA LYS A 45 3.02 -3.37 26.01
C LYS A 45 2.72 -4.80 25.65
N VAL A 46 3.58 -5.39 24.84
CA VAL A 46 3.47 -6.80 24.50
C VAL A 46 3.94 -7.63 25.70
N PRO A 47 3.09 -8.54 26.23
CA PRO A 47 3.50 -9.43 27.32
C PRO A 47 4.61 -10.37 26.84
N ASP A 48 5.30 -10.99 27.80
CA ASP A 48 6.31 -12.01 27.50
C ASP A 48 5.64 -13.24 26.86
N LEU A 49 5.85 -13.38 25.56
CA LEU A 49 5.23 -14.43 24.75
C LEU A 49 5.75 -15.83 25.07
N SER A 50 6.88 -15.94 25.77
CA SER A 50 7.45 -17.22 26.20
C SER A 50 6.64 -17.84 27.36
N GLN A 51 5.92 -17.02 28.13
CA GLN A 51 5.13 -17.46 29.28
C GLN A 51 3.70 -17.87 28.92
N VAL A 52 3.23 -17.50 27.71
CA VAL A 52 1.89 -17.84 27.25
C VAL A 52 1.96 -19.06 26.34
N THR A 53 1.22 -20.12 26.71
CA THR A 53 1.18 -21.37 25.94
C THR A 53 -0.14 -21.49 25.17
N PHE A 54 -0.03 -21.93 23.91
CA PHE A 54 -1.15 -22.19 23.01
C PHE A 54 -1.14 -23.66 22.56
N LEU A 55 -2.25 -24.15 22.02
CA LEU A 55 -2.35 -25.47 21.35
C LEU A 55 -1.69 -26.61 22.16
N ASN A 56 -2.11 -26.81 23.41
CA ASN A 56 -1.62 -27.88 24.30
C ASN A 56 -0.13 -27.77 24.69
N GLY A 57 0.40 -26.54 24.88
CA GLY A 57 1.71 -26.34 25.49
C GLY A 57 2.80 -25.77 24.58
N ILE A 58 2.45 -25.27 23.39
CA ILE A 58 3.42 -24.56 22.55
C ILE A 58 3.56 -23.12 23.05
N PRO A 59 4.76 -22.66 23.44
CA PRO A 59 4.99 -21.27 23.79
C PRO A 59 4.69 -20.32 22.61
N GLY A 60 4.19 -19.11 22.91
CA GLY A 60 3.78 -18.15 21.90
C GLY A 60 4.92 -17.71 20.96
N ASP A 61 6.13 -17.57 21.48
CA ASP A 61 7.34 -17.26 20.71
C ASP A 61 7.62 -18.30 19.64
N LYS A 62 7.50 -19.60 19.97
CA LYS A 62 7.68 -20.71 19.01
C LYS A 62 6.59 -20.74 17.94
N LEU A 63 5.35 -20.39 18.31
CA LEU A 63 4.26 -20.29 17.36
C LEU A 63 4.53 -19.16 16.35
N LEU A 64 4.99 -18.01 16.82
CA LEU A 64 5.35 -16.88 15.96
C LEU A 64 6.57 -17.16 15.08
N LEU A 65 7.57 -17.91 15.58
CA LEU A 65 8.67 -18.41 14.75
C LEU A 65 8.18 -19.32 13.61
N GLY A 66 7.14 -20.15 13.87
CA GLY A 66 6.46 -20.90 12.81
C GLY A 66 5.83 -19.97 11.76
N GLY A 67 5.31 -18.81 12.16
CA GLY A 67 4.81 -17.77 11.26
C GLY A 67 5.88 -17.22 10.31
N LEU A 68 7.14 -17.07 10.76
CA LEU A 68 8.25 -16.65 9.88
C LEU A 68 8.50 -17.67 8.75
N VAL A 69 8.34 -18.96 9.04
CA VAL A 69 8.46 -20.00 8.00
C VAL A 69 7.35 -19.84 6.96
N ILE A 70 6.12 -19.56 7.39
CA ILE A 70 4.99 -19.30 6.47
C ILE A 70 5.26 -18.08 5.61
N CYS A 71 5.79 -16.99 6.19
CA CYS A 71 6.19 -15.80 5.43
C CYS A 71 7.26 -16.15 4.38
N ALA A 72 8.28 -16.92 4.75
CA ALA A 72 9.32 -17.35 3.83
C ALA A 72 8.76 -18.17 2.66
N ILE A 73 7.80 -19.07 2.92
CA ILE A 73 7.11 -19.85 1.88
C ILE A 73 6.31 -18.92 0.96
N GLY A 74 5.60 -17.93 1.51
CA GLY A 74 4.83 -16.95 0.71
C GLY A 74 5.73 -16.07 -0.17
N LEU A 75 6.86 -15.61 0.35
CA LEU A 75 7.86 -14.87 -0.44
C LEU A 75 8.45 -15.74 -1.55
N LEU A 76 8.79 -16.98 -1.23
CA LEU A 76 9.30 -17.96 -2.21
C LEU A 76 8.28 -18.24 -3.32
N PHE A 77 7.00 -18.37 -2.97
CA PHE A 77 5.91 -18.53 -3.94
C PHE A 77 5.89 -17.36 -4.94
N GLY A 78 5.99 -16.12 -4.46
CA GLY A 78 6.07 -14.93 -5.32
C GLY A 78 7.22 -15.00 -6.33
N VAL A 79 8.42 -15.38 -5.87
CA VAL A 79 9.62 -15.51 -6.72
C VAL A 79 9.49 -16.65 -7.72
N VAL A 80 8.92 -17.78 -7.32
CA VAL A 80 8.69 -18.93 -8.21
C VAL A 80 7.72 -18.56 -9.34
N ILE A 81 6.60 -17.90 -9.02
CA ILE A 81 5.64 -17.44 -10.05
C ILE A 81 6.27 -16.39 -10.96
N TYR A 82 7.03 -15.45 -10.43
CA TYR A 82 7.80 -14.48 -11.22
C TYR A 82 8.69 -15.19 -12.25
N SER A 83 9.49 -16.17 -11.80
CA SER A 83 10.39 -16.93 -12.67
C SER A 83 9.62 -17.71 -13.73
N LYS A 84 8.50 -18.34 -13.34
CA LYS A 84 7.59 -19.06 -14.25
C LYS A 84 7.00 -18.13 -15.32
N LEU A 85 6.49 -16.98 -14.93
CA LEU A 85 5.92 -16.00 -15.86
C LEU A 85 6.97 -15.46 -16.83
N LYS A 86 8.17 -15.18 -16.32
CA LYS A 86 9.29 -14.72 -17.13
C LYS A 86 9.68 -15.73 -18.23
N SER A 87 9.62 -17.03 -17.95
CA SER A 87 10.01 -18.09 -18.85
C SER A 87 8.95 -18.45 -19.90
N LEU A 88 7.71 -17.94 -19.78
CA LEU A 88 6.66 -18.21 -20.77
C LEU A 88 7.03 -17.63 -22.14
N PRO A 89 6.65 -18.31 -23.23
CA PRO A 89 6.92 -17.85 -24.58
C PRO A 89 6.17 -16.55 -24.88
N VAL A 90 6.81 -15.66 -25.63
CA VAL A 90 6.27 -14.39 -26.08
C VAL A 90 6.93 -14.02 -27.41
N HIS A 91 6.18 -13.35 -28.31
CA HIS A 91 6.75 -12.84 -29.54
C HIS A 91 7.63 -11.61 -29.28
N GLN A 92 8.71 -11.45 -30.05
CA GLN A 92 9.69 -10.38 -29.85
C GLN A 92 9.05 -8.98 -29.84
N SER A 93 8.16 -8.68 -30.77
CA SER A 93 7.48 -7.39 -30.85
C SER A 93 6.62 -7.10 -29.61
N MET A 94 5.94 -8.12 -29.06
CA MET A 94 5.17 -7.97 -27.81
C MET A 94 6.08 -7.78 -26.61
N LEU A 95 7.25 -8.40 -26.61
CA LEU A 95 8.25 -8.23 -25.56
C LEU A 95 8.78 -6.80 -25.55
N GLU A 96 9.13 -6.25 -26.71
CA GLU A 96 9.62 -4.87 -26.86
C GLU A 96 8.61 -3.84 -26.32
N VAL A 97 7.33 -3.99 -26.69
CA VAL A 97 6.25 -3.15 -26.15
C VAL A 97 6.11 -3.33 -24.64
N SER A 98 6.19 -4.56 -24.13
CA SER A 98 6.11 -4.84 -22.69
C SER A 98 7.26 -4.20 -21.90
N GLU A 99 8.48 -4.23 -22.44
CA GLU A 99 9.63 -3.57 -21.82
C GLU A 99 9.50 -2.04 -21.86
N LEU A 100 8.98 -1.46 -22.94
CA LEU A 100 8.69 -0.02 -23.02
C LEU A 100 7.65 0.40 -21.96
N ILE A 101 6.59 -0.39 -21.79
CA ILE A 101 5.58 -0.17 -20.74
C ILE A 101 6.25 -0.26 -19.35
N TYR A 102 7.11 -1.24 -19.13
CA TYR A 102 7.81 -1.38 -17.86
C TYR A 102 8.71 -0.17 -17.55
N GLU A 103 9.50 0.32 -18.51
CA GLU A 103 10.35 1.50 -18.32
C GLU A 103 9.51 2.76 -18.05
N THR A 104 8.37 2.90 -18.68
CA THR A 104 7.41 3.99 -18.41
C THR A 104 6.88 3.90 -16.97
N CYS A 105 6.42 2.72 -16.56
CA CYS A 105 5.92 2.48 -15.19
C CYS A 105 7.01 2.69 -14.14
N LYS A 106 8.24 2.27 -14.42
CA LYS A 106 9.41 2.46 -13.56
C LYS A 106 9.73 3.95 -13.35
N THR A 107 9.73 4.72 -14.44
CA THR A 107 9.94 6.18 -14.38
C THR A 107 8.86 6.85 -13.54
N TYR A 108 7.61 6.46 -13.75
CA TYR A 108 6.48 6.94 -12.98
C TYR A 108 6.62 6.59 -11.49
N LEU A 109 6.91 5.33 -11.18
CA LEU A 109 7.09 4.86 -9.81
C LEU A 109 8.24 5.61 -9.10
N THR A 110 9.35 5.83 -9.81
CA THR A 110 10.49 6.60 -9.27
C THR A 110 10.08 8.05 -8.94
N THR A 111 9.27 8.68 -9.78
CA THR A 111 8.75 10.03 -9.55
C THR A 111 7.80 10.04 -8.34
N GLN A 112 6.90 9.05 -8.25
CA GLN A 112 6.02 8.90 -7.09
C GLN A 112 6.80 8.60 -5.80
N GLY A 113 7.85 7.82 -5.85
CA GLY A 113 8.71 7.56 -4.69
C GLY A 113 9.32 8.85 -4.11
N LYS A 114 9.77 9.76 -4.97
CA LYS A 114 10.26 11.08 -4.53
C LYS A 114 9.14 11.91 -3.87
N PHE A 115 7.94 11.85 -4.41
CA PHE A 115 6.78 12.54 -3.86
C PHE A 115 6.36 11.94 -2.50
N ILE A 116 6.37 10.62 -2.38
CA ILE A 116 6.09 9.92 -1.10
C ILE A 116 7.12 10.33 -0.04
N LEU A 117 8.40 10.37 -0.37
CA LEU A 117 9.44 10.83 0.55
C LEU A 117 9.26 12.30 0.97
N LEU A 118 8.80 13.16 0.05
CA LEU A 118 8.45 14.54 0.39
C LEU A 118 7.27 14.59 1.37
N LEU A 119 6.22 13.79 1.15
CA LEU A 119 5.10 13.69 2.08
C LEU A 119 5.52 13.15 3.44
N GLU A 120 6.45 12.18 3.46
CA GLU A 120 6.99 11.63 4.71
C GLU A 120 7.71 12.70 5.55
N VAL A 121 8.36 13.69 4.94
CA VAL A 121 8.92 14.83 5.69
C VAL A 121 7.83 15.60 6.44
N PHE A 122 6.68 15.85 5.81
CA PHE A 122 5.55 16.51 6.48
C PHE A 122 4.92 15.62 7.56
N ILE A 123 4.71 14.35 7.27
CA ILE A 123 4.19 13.38 8.25
C ILE A 123 5.17 13.21 9.40
N GLY A 124 6.47 13.12 9.11
CA GLY A 124 7.52 13.04 10.11
C GLY A 124 7.54 14.25 11.04
N LEU A 125 7.32 15.45 10.50
CA LEU A 125 7.17 16.66 11.32
C LEU A 125 5.96 16.53 12.25
N VAL A 126 4.82 16.06 11.77
CA VAL A 126 3.62 15.81 12.59
C VAL A 126 3.90 14.76 13.66
N ILE A 127 4.60 13.67 13.32
CA ILE A 127 5.02 12.63 14.28
C ILE A 127 5.88 13.23 15.40
N VAL A 128 6.88 14.06 15.05
CA VAL A 128 7.75 14.72 16.04
C VAL A 128 6.96 15.66 16.94
N LEU A 129 6.07 16.49 16.36
CA LEU A 129 5.25 17.42 17.14
C LEU A 129 4.25 16.67 18.03
N TYR A 130 3.58 15.65 17.53
CA TYR A 130 2.56 14.93 18.27
C TYR A 130 3.17 14.05 19.37
N PHE A 131 4.07 13.14 19.00
CA PHE A 131 4.66 12.22 19.98
C PHE A 131 5.76 12.85 20.81
N GLY A 132 6.59 13.71 20.23
CA GLY A 132 7.69 14.35 20.94
C GLY A 132 7.24 15.50 21.86
N TYR A 133 6.47 16.42 21.30
CA TYR A 133 6.06 17.62 22.06
C TYR A 133 4.76 17.42 22.84
N LEU A 134 3.70 16.90 22.20
CA LEU A 134 2.36 16.81 22.84
C LEU A 134 2.30 15.66 23.84
N LEU A 135 2.81 14.48 23.50
CA LEU A 135 2.83 13.30 24.36
C LEU A 135 4.12 13.16 25.17
N SER A 136 5.08 14.06 24.97
CA SER A 136 6.36 14.10 25.72
C SER A 136 7.10 12.76 25.72
N PHE A 137 7.06 12.02 24.60
CA PHE A 137 7.80 10.77 24.45
C PHE A 137 9.31 11.04 24.42
N ALA A 138 10.09 10.11 24.98
CA ALA A 138 11.54 10.16 24.87
C ALA A 138 11.99 10.22 23.40
N PRO A 139 13.03 11.01 23.06
CA PRO A 139 13.48 11.17 21.66
C PRO A 139 13.76 9.85 20.95
N MET A 140 14.22 8.84 21.67
CA MET A 140 14.45 7.50 21.13
C MET A 140 13.18 6.84 20.63
N ARG A 141 12.06 6.99 21.32
CA ARG A 141 10.75 6.44 20.90
C ARG A 141 10.26 7.11 19.62
N VAL A 142 10.42 8.43 19.53
CA VAL A 142 10.06 9.20 18.34
C VAL A 142 10.91 8.78 17.13
N ALA A 143 12.21 8.60 17.34
CA ALA A 143 13.12 8.11 16.30
C ALA A 143 12.75 6.70 15.80
N ILE A 144 12.30 5.82 16.69
CA ILE A 144 11.81 4.49 16.33
C ILE A 144 10.54 4.59 15.47
N ILE A 145 9.56 5.44 15.86
CA ILE A 145 8.35 5.65 15.06
C ILE A 145 8.72 6.10 13.64
N LEU A 146 9.62 7.08 13.49
CA LEU A 146 10.07 7.57 12.19
C LEU A 146 10.80 6.49 11.37
N ALA A 147 11.66 5.72 12.01
CA ALA A 147 12.38 4.63 11.33
C ALA A 147 11.41 3.55 10.80
N PHE A 148 10.43 3.16 11.62
CA PHE A 148 9.43 2.19 11.20
C PHE A 148 8.43 2.76 10.18
N SER A 149 8.17 4.07 10.17
CA SER A 149 7.41 4.72 9.11
C SER A 149 8.11 4.59 7.76
N LEU A 150 9.42 4.85 7.70
CA LEU A 150 10.22 4.63 6.49
C LEU A 150 10.23 3.17 6.05
N LEU A 151 10.30 2.22 7.00
CA LEU A 151 10.20 0.78 6.69
C LEU A 151 8.83 0.41 6.12
N GLY A 152 7.74 0.99 6.62
CA GLY A 152 6.39 0.80 6.09
C GLY A 152 6.25 1.29 4.65
N ILE A 153 6.77 2.49 4.36
CA ILE A 153 6.84 3.02 2.98
C ILE A 153 7.64 2.07 2.08
N ALA A 154 8.80 1.62 2.54
CA ALA A 154 9.66 0.74 1.76
C ALA A 154 8.99 -0.60 1.45
N GLY A 155 8.21 -1.17 2.39
CA GLY A 155 7.40 -2.37 2.19
C GLY A 155 6.38 -2.19 1.07
N SER A 156 5.49 -1.19 1.20
CA SER A 156 4.48 -0.89 0.18
C SER A 156 5.09 -0.59 -1.19
N TYR A 157 6.15 0.20 -1.22
CA TYR A 157 6.83 0.58 -2.45
C TYR A 157 7.53 -0.62 -3.13
N GLY A 158 8.15 -1.50 -2.34
CA GLY A 158 8.78 -2.72 -2.83
C GLY A 158 7.78 -3.68 -3.48
N VAL A 159 6.61 -3.86 -2.84
CA VAL A 159 5.50 -4.66 -3.39
C VAL A 159 4.99 -4.06 -4.70
N ALA A 160 4.82 -2.74 -4.76
CA ALA A 160 4.38 -2.07 -5.98
C ALA A 160 5.40 -2.23 -7.12
N TRP A 161 6.68 -2.12 -6.82
CA TRP A 161 7.75 -2.34 -7.80
C TRP A 161 7.74 -3.77 -8.38
N PHE A 162 7.66 -4.75 -7.50
CA PHE A 162 7.52 -6.15 -7.90
C PHE A 162 6.25 -6.37 -8.74
N GLY A 163 5.11 -5.80 -8.28
CA GLY A 163 3.83 -5.93 -8.95
C GLY A 163 3.83 -5.39 -10.38
N ILE A 164 4.42 -4.22 -10.60
CA ILE A 164 4.58 -3.65 -11.94
C ILE A 164 5.36 -4.60 -12.85
N ARG A 165 6.46 -5.17 -12.36
CA ARG A 165 7.28 -6.09 -13.17
C ARG A 165 6.54 -7.38 -13.51
N VAL A 166 5.87 -7.97 -12.54
CA VAL A 166 5.07 -9.20 -12.74
C VAL A 166 3.92 -8.95 -13.72
N ASN A 167 3.22 -7.81 -13.58
CA ASN A 167 2.08 -7.48 -14.44
C ASN A 167 2.51 -7.22 -15.88
N THR A 168 3.63 -6.55 -16.12
CA THR A 168 4.14 -6.33 -17.49
C THR A 168 4.50 -7.65 -18.17
N PHE A 169 5.07 -8.60 -17.43
CA PHE A 169 5.27 -9.95 -17.96
C PHE A 169 3.95 -10.66 -18.26
N ALA A 170 3.00 -10.63 -17.33
CA ALA A 170 1.72 -11.28 -17.50
C ALA A 170 0.96 -10.74 -18.72
N ASN A 171 0.93 -9.42 -18.92
CA ASN A 171 0.22 -8.79 -20.04
C ASN A 171 0.70 -9.31 -21.40
N SER A 172 2.01 -9.24 -21.68
CA SER A 172 2.55 -9.68 -22.95
C SER A 172 2.36 -11.17 -23.21
N ARG A 173 2.48 -12.01 -22.15
CA ARG A 173 2.30 -13.46 -22.27
C ARG A 173 0.84 -13.85 -22.41
N THR A 174 -0.07 -13.13 -21.77
CA THR A 174 -1.52 -13.32 -21.95
C THR A 174 -1.94 -12.95 -23.35
N ALA A 175 -1.47 -11.82 -23.89
CA ALA A 175 -1.73 -11.40 -25.27
C ALA A 175 -1.20 -12.43 -26.28
N PHE A 176 0.02 -12.94 -26.07
CA PHE A 176 0.56 -14.00 -26.93
C PHE A 176 -0.18 -15.34 -26.80
N ALA A 177 -0.63 -15.68 -25.61
CA ALA A 177 -1.39 -16.90 -25.37
C ALA A 177 -2.77 -16.88 -26.02
N SER A 178 -3.39 -15.69 -26.17
CA SER A 178 -4.71 -15.53 -26.82
C SER A 178 -4.70 -15.96 -28.28
N LEU A 179 -3.57 -15.81 -28.98
CA LEU A 179 -3.41 -16.23 -30.36
C LEU A 179 -3.60 -17.75 -30.60
N ARG A 180 -3.51 -18.54 -29.50
CA ARG A 180 -3.74 -20.00 -29.58
C ARG A 180 -5.22 -20.38 -29.55
N GLY A 181 -6.14 -19.43 -29.39
CA GLY A 181 -7.58 -19.66 -29.32
C GLY A 181 -8.05 -20.49 -28.11
N LYS A 182 -7.21 -20.66 -27.09
CA LYS A 182 -7.54 -21.40 -25.86
C LYS A 182 -7.80 -20.41 -24.72
N PRO A 183 -8.99 -20.44 -24.07
CA PRO A 183 -9.34 -19.46 -23.04
C PRO A 183 -8.56 -19.66 -21.73
N TYR A 184 -8.20 -20.89 -21.36
CA TYR A 184 -7.58 -21.20 -20.07
C TYR A 184 -6.25 -20.46 -19.82
N PRO A 185 -5.28 -20.43 -20.75
CA PRO A 185 -4.03 -19.68 -20.53
C PRO A 185 -4.27 -18.17 -20.32
N CYS A 186 -5.25 -17.59 -21.03
CA CYS A 186 -5.59 -16.17 -20.89
C CYS A 186 -6.16 -15.82 -19.50
N TYR A 187 -6.75 -16.78 -18.82
CA TYR A 187 -7.21 -16.66 -17.45
C TYR A 187 -6.12 -16.99 -16.43
N ALA A 188 -5.39 -18.08 -16.62
CA ALA A 188 -4.44 -18.60 -15.66
C ALA A 188 -3.20 -17.71 -15.47
N ILE A 189 -2.72 -17.05 -16.54
CA ILE A 189 -1.53 -16.18 -16.47
C ILE A 189 -1.77 -14.96 -15.60
N PRO A 190 -2.81 -14.11 -15.84
CA PRO A 190 -3.05 -12.95 -15.01
C PRO A 190 -3.47 -13.33 -13.58
N LEU A 191 -4.21 -14.43 -13.39
CA LEU A 191 -4.55 -14.93 -12.05
C LEU A 191 -3.29 -15.29 -11.26
N SER A 192 -2.35 -16.01 -11.86
CA SER A 192 -1.08 -16.37 -11.21
C SER A 192 -0.26 -15.13 -10.86
N ALA A 193 -0.24 -14.12 -11.73
CA ALA A 193 0.41 -12.83 -11.46
C ALA A 193 -0.22 -12.14 -10.25
N GLY A 194 -1.53 -11.99 -10.22
CA GLY A 194 -2.25 -11.38 -9.09
C GLY A 194 -2.04 -12.12 -7.78
N MET A 195 -2.11 -13.45 -7.80
CA MET A 195 -1.84 -14.28 -6.62
C MET A 195 -0.41 -14.09 -6.10
N SER A 196 0.60 -13.98 -6.98
CA SER A 196 1.99 -13.80 -6.56
C SER A 196 2.20 -12.46 -5.85
N ILE A 197 1.56 -11.39 -6.35
CA ILE A 197 1.63 -10.05 -5.75
C ILE A 197 0.91 -10.03 -4.40
N GLY A 198 -0.30 -10.61 -4.31
CA GLY A 198 -1.06 -10.70 -3.07
C GLY A 198 -0.34 -11.51 -1.99
N MET A 199 0.24 -12.67 -2.35
CA MET A 199 1.02 -13.47 -1.42
C MET A 199 2.30 -12.75 -0.96
N LEU A 200 2.96 -12.02 -1.84
CA LEU A 200 4.13 -11.22 -1.49
C LEU A 200 3.75 -10.12 -0.49
N LEU A 201 2.67 -9.38 -0.76
CA LEU A 201 2.18 -8.31 0.11
C LEU A 201 1.90 -8.83 1.52
N ILE A 202 1.02 -9.83 1.63
CA ILE A 202 0.65 -10.42 2.92
C ILE A 202 1.89 -10.97 3.66
N SER A 203 2.81 -11.59 2.92
CA SER A 203 4.02 -12.16 3.54
C SER A 203 4.97 -11.09 4.06
N ILE A 204 5.10 -9.95 3.39
CA ILE A 204 5.92 -8.82 3.85
C ILE A 204 5.29 -8.18 5.08
N GLU A 205 3.97 -7.92 5.06
CA GLU A 205 3.25 -7.33 6.20
C GLU A 205 3.37 -8.23 7.43
N LEU A 206 3.04 -9.53 7.27
CA LEU A 206 3.14 -10.49 8.37
C LEU A 206 4.57 -10.63 8.87
N LEU A 207 5.56 -10.65 7.98
CA LEU A 207 6.99 -10.71 8.34
C LEU A 207 7.39 -9.53 9.23
N MET A 208 6.99 -8.30 8.86
CA MET A 208 7.30 -7.11 9.64
C MET A 208 6.63 -7.13 11.00
N MET A 209 5.35 -7.53 11.07
CA MET A 209 4.64 -7.69 12.34
C MET A 209 5.29 -8.74 13.25
N LEU A 210 5.67 -9.90 12.70
CA LEU A 210 6.35 -10.95 13.44
C LEU A 210 7.74 -10.52 13.91
N CYS A 211 8.48 -9.79 13.09
CA CYS A 211 9.77 -9.22 13.48
C CYS A 211 9.63 -8.24 14.66
N ILE A 212 8.60 -7.40 14.65
CA ILE A 212 8.33 -6.49 15.78
C ILE A 212 8.02 -7.29 17.03
N LEU A 213 7.14 -8.30 16.95
CA LEU A 213 6.73 -9.08 18.12
C LEU A 213 7.84 -9.96 18.70
N LEU A 214 8.74 -10.49 17.85
CA LEU A 214 9.78 -11.44 18.28
C LEU A 214 11.07 -10.75 18.72
N PHE A 215 11.45 -9.65 18.06
CA PHE A 215 12.81 -9.10 18.19
C PHE A 215 12.83 -7.71 18.85
N VAL A 216 11.69 -7.00 18.92
CA VAL A 216 11.64 -5.69 19.55
C VAL A 216 11.22 -5.84 21.02
N PRO A 217 11.89 -5.16 21.97
CA PRO A 217 11.45 -5.17 23.37
C PRO A 217 9.99 -4.69 23.50
N GLY A 218 9.19 -5.39 24.30
CA GLY A 218 7.74 -5.16 24.43
C GLY A 218 7.34 -3.71 24.74
N ASP A 219 8.21 -2.95 25.42
CA ASP A 219 7.99 -1.53 25.72
C ASP A 219 8.05 -0.60 24.49
N TYR A 220 8.65 -1.05 23.39
CA TYR A 220 8.78 -0.31 22.12
C TYR A 220 7.90 -0.85 20.99
N ALA A 221 7.28 -2.00 21.18
CA ALA A 221 6.48 -2.66 20.12
C ALA A 221 5.34 -1.77 19.63
N GLY A 222 4.62 -1.08 20.52
CA GLY A 222 3.55 -0.16 20.15
C GLY A 222 4.02 0.96 19.21
N GLN A 223 5.17 1.57 19.51
CA GLN A 223 5.76 2.62 18.69
C GLN A 223 6.18 2.09 17.31
N CYS A 224 6.73 0.88 17.24
CA CYS A 224 7.09 0.23 15.98
C CYS A 224 5.84 -0.04 15.10
N PHE A 225 4.76 -0.57 15.68
CA PHE A 225 3.51 -0.79 14.98
C PHE A 225 2.91 0.49 14.42
N ILE A 226 2.85 1.56 15.23
CA ILE A 226 2.32 2.85 14.78
C ILE A 226 3.16 3.41 13.64
N GLY A 227 4.49 3.44 13.79
CA GLY A 227 5.39 3.92 12.76
C GLY A 227 5.18 3.14 11.46
N PHE A 228 5.21 1.82 11.53
CA PHE A 228 5.02 0.95 10.37
C PHE A 228 3.67 1.20 9.68
N ALA A 229 2.56 1.23 10.45
CA ALA A 229 1.23 1.46 9.92
C ALA A 229 1.06 2.84 9.25
N ILE A 230 1.65 3.90 9.83
CA ILE A 230 1.64 5.24 9.22
C ILE A 230 2.35 5.22 7.87
N GLY A 231 3.57 4.67 7.81
CA GLY A 231 4.36 4.63 6.59
C GLY A 231 3.73 3.76 5.51
N GLU A 232 3.25 2.58 5.86
CA GLU A 232 2.54 1.69 4.96
C GLU A 232 1.29 2.34 4.37
N SER A 233 0.47 2.97 5.21
CA SER A 233 -0.75 3.67 4.79
C SER A 233 -0.44 4.84 3.87
N LEU A 234 0.62 5.61 4.14
CA LEU A 234 1.07 6.72 3.30
C LEU A 234 1.51 6.19 1.92
N GLY A 235 2.36 5.16 1.91
CA GLY A 235 2.83 4.52 0.69
C GLY A 235 1.68 3.96 -0.14
N ALA A 236 0.79 3.19 0.48
CA ALA A 236 -0.37 2.59 -0.18
C ALA A 236 -1.35 3.63 -0.73
N ALA A 237 -1.64 4.71 0.02
CA ALA A 237 -2.54 5.77 -0.42
C ALA A 237 -1.99 6.51 -1.65
N ALA A 238 -0.72 6.89 -1.62
CA ALA A 238 -0.06 7.57 -2.74
C ALA A 238 -0.01 6.67 -3.98
N LEU A 239 0.33 5.39 -3.83
CA LEU A 239 0.38 4.43 -4.93
C LEU A 239 -1.00 4.12 -5.50
N ARG A 240 -2.06 4.14 -4.69
CA ARG A 240 -3.45 3.95 -5.14
C ARG A 240 -3.90 5.12 -6.03
N ILE A 241 -3.64 6.35 -5.63
CA ILE A 241 -3.95 7.55 -6.42
C ILE A 241 -3.19 7.49 -7.75
N ALA A 242 -1.92 7.16 -7.67
CA ALA A 242 -1.02 6.99 -8.80
C ALA A 242 -1.55 5.94 -9.80
N GLY A 243 -1.98 4.77 -9.31
CA GLY A 243 -2.55 3.71 -10.14
C GLY A 243 -3.82 4.14 -10.87
N GLY A 244 -4.70 4.91 -10.22
CA GLY A 244 -5.90 5.47 -10.85
C GLY A 244 -5.60 6.44 -12.00
N ILE A 245 -4.62 7.32 -11.83
CA ILE A 245 -4.15 8.23 -12.90
C ILE A 245 -3.55 7.44 -14.06
N PHE A 246 -2.74 6.42 -13.76
CA PHE A 246 -2.09 5.59 -14.77
C PHE A 246 -3.10 4.85 -15.65
N THR A 247 -4.17 4.32 -15.06
CA THR A 247 -5.27 3.68 -15.79
C THR A 247 -5.94 4.66 -16.77
N LYS A 248 -6.18 5.89 -16.33
CA LYS A 248 -6.78 6.92 -17.20
C LYS A 248 -5.86 7.32 -18.37
N ILE A 249 -4.56 7.40 -18.14
CA ILE A 249 -3.59 7.67 -19.22
C ILE A 249 -3.58 6.51 -20.24
N ALA A 250 -3.70 5.28 -19.77
CA ALA A 250 -3.77 4.10 -20.65
C ALA A 250 -5.05 4.11 -21.51
N ASP A 251 -6.21 4.48 -20.94
CA ASP A 251 -7.47 4.65 -21.67
C ASP A 251 -7.32 5.70 -22.80
N ILE A 252 -6.79 6.88 -22.46
CA ILE A 252 -6.54 7.95 -23.44
C ILE A 252 -5.58 7.49 -24.54
N GLY A 253 -4.53 6.76 -24.19
CA GLY A 253 -3.58 6.19 -25.16
C GLY A 253 -4.25 5.21 -26.10
N SER A 254 -5.13 4.35 -25.60
CA SER A 254 -5.94 3.42 -26.41
C SER A 254 -6.87 4.15 -27.38
N ASP A 255 -7.56 5.18 -26.90
CA ASP A 255 -8.47 5.97 -27.72
C ASP A 255 -7.72 6.74 -28.83
N LEU A 256 -6.55 7.30 -28.52
CA LEU A 256 -5.68 7.93 -29.53
C LEU A 256 -5.23 6.93 -30.60
N MET A 257 -4.89 5.70 -30.22
CA MET A 257 -4.54 4.63 -31.17
C MET A 257 -5.70 4.34 -32.13
N LYS A 258 -6.95 4.24 -31.63
CA LYS A 258 -8.13 4.04 -32.46
C LYS A 258 -8.28 5.17 -33.49
N ILE A 259 -8.08 6.42 -33.09
CA ILE A 259 -8.18 7.60 -33.97
C ILE A 259 -7.07 7.60 -35.02
N VAL A 260 -5.80 7.43 -34.58
CA VAL A 260 -4.63 7.49 -35.48
C VAL A 260 -4.63 6.38 -36.52
N PHE A 261 -5.02 5.17 -36.12
CA PHE A 261 -5.06 4.02 -37.03
C PHE A 261 -6.44 3.77 -37.69
N ASN A 262 -7.43 4.65 -37.37
CA ASN A 262 -8.81 4.52 -37.87
C ASN A 262 -9.40 3.12 -37.60
N VAL A 263 -9.17 2.62 -36.39
CA VAL A 263 -9.60 1.28 -35.93
C VAL A 263 -10.85 1.43 -35.08
N LYS A 264 -11.88 0.64 -35.33
CA LYS A 264 -13.10 0.57 -34.50
C LYS A 264 -12.89 -0.36 -33.33
N GLU A 265 -13.75 -0.24 -32.31
CA GLU A 265 -13.69 -1.08 -31.11
C GLU A 265 -13.93 -2.57 -31.37
N ASP A 266 -14.70 -2.87 -32.43
CA ASP A 266 -15.04 -4.21 -32.88
C ASP A 266 -14.14 -4.72 -34.04
N ASP A 267 -13.06 -4.00 -34.35
CA ASP A 267 -12.12 -4.38 -35.41
C ASP A 267 -11.34 -5.64 -35.01
N ALA A 268 -11.31 -6.61 -35.89
CA ALA A 268 -10.65 -7.90 -35.67
C ALA A 268 -9.11 -7.83 -35.64
N ARG A 269 -8.53 -6.70 -35.96
CA ARG A 269 -7.07 -6.46 -35.86
C ARG A 269 -6.73 -6.10 -34.46
#